data_37619261dca06f94cd695f0fc9e5ce3b
#
_entry.id   37619261dca06f94cd695f0fc9e5ce3b
#
_cell.length_a   1.000
_cell.length_b   1.000
_cell.length_c   1.000
_cell.angle_alpha   90.00
_cell.angle_beta   90.00
_cell.angle_gamma   90.00
#
_symmetry.space_group_name_H-M   'P 1'
#
loop_
_entity.id
_entity.type
_entity.pdbx_description
1 polymer ?
#
loop_
_entity_poly.entity_id
_entity_poly.type
_entity_poly.pdbx_seq_one_letter_code
_entity_poly.pdbx_strand_id
1 'polypeptide(L)'
;MSAAVSAPAAASSQSVFGVRLAVGLLGVLLAAMVAGLSSRVPALVLVDMQGGLGFAKDDFSWLSTAYSAGELAAMPFAAWFAITFSMRRFHLTMLAAAMVLAAVLPWVRDLHLLLALRVLHGLCAGSLVPILMMAALRFLPAPIRLHGLALFAMTATLSPNVALWLAALCVDHLENWRWAYWHVIPLGLIAMAMVGWGIPKMPPALPRLKQADWFGMALGLPGLMLLVVGIDQGIRLDWFNSPVIVASLGVGAIFTALFLVCEWFHPAPFVRLDLLKRRNIWLGFIALLGLLVAMFAGVGLPANALAGLHGFRLAQTAPLGLIVGLPQLVLGSCVAVLLYQRWVDARYVFAAGLACMAAACWLASGITDEWMVRQLLCATLLHAIGQPLAMVAMLFLIVSVVQPMEGPFLAGLVNIVRVISTILAGAFIGQLNLLRTRFHYEALRDQTGNLMAHWDGFASSPAALAEQIARQSSVLAVADVYRVIGLILLLMIPLVLKFQYIPAPVVPRMVPSAPPKTQAGTAS
;
A
#
# COMPACT_ATOMS: atom_id res chain seq x y z
N MET A 1 -58.38 -1.27 -27.36
CA MET A 1 -58.10 -1.60 -25.95
C MET A 1 -56.63 -1.98 -25.86
N SER A 2 -55.80 -1.03 -25.49
CA SER A 2 -54.33 -1.25 -25.32
C SER A 2 -54.03 -1.28 -23.84
N ALA A 3 -53.64 -2.45 -23.34
CA ALA A 3 -53.23 -2.64 -21.94
C ALA A 3 -51.81 -2.14 -21.78
N ALA A 4 -51.63 -1.03 -21.06
CA ALA A 4 -50.33 -0.55 -20.63
C ALA A 4 -49.78 -1.51 -19.56
N VAL A 5 -48.75 -2.27 -19.90
CA VAL A 5 -47.96 -3.04 -18.95
C VAL A 5 -47.11 -2.06 -18.15
N SER A 6 -47.51 -1.79 -16.90
CA SER A 6 -46.74 -1.05 -15.94
C SER A 6 -45.51 -1.89 -15.53
N ALA A 7 -44.33 -1.45 -15.95
CA ALA A 7 -43.05 -1.98 -15.44
C ALA A 7 -42.95 -1.72 -13.92
N PRO A 8 -42.59 -2.72 -13.10
CA PRO A 8 -42.39 -2.49 -11.69
C PRO A 8 -41.15 -1.60 -11.51
N ALA A 9 -41.35 -0.42 -10.96
CA ALA A 9 -40.30 0.46 -10.49
C ALA A 9 -39.49 -0.30 -9.41
N ALA A 10 -38.32 -0.78 -9.77
CA ALA A 10 -37.32 -1.23 -8.80
C ALA A 10 -36.89 -0.03 -7.97
N ALA A 11 -37.61 0.22 -6.88
CA ALA A 11 -37.19 1.16 -5.85
C ALA A 11 -35.84 0.66 -5.29
N SER A 12 -34.75 1.21 -5.79
CA SER A 12 -33.45 1.12 -5.14
C SER A 12 -33.59 1.81 -3.79
N SER A 13 -33.78 1.04 -2.72
CA SER A 13 -33.64 1.51 -1.36
C SER A 13 -32.17 1.92 -1.18
N GLN A 14 -31.85 3.16 -1.53
CA GLN A 14 -30.59 3.76 -1.12
C GLN A 14 -30.59 3.70 0.40
N SER A 15 -29.72 2.86 0.98
CA SER A 15 -29.56 2.80 2.42
C SER A 15 -29.14 4.21 2.87
N VAL A 16 -30.02 4.84 3.65
CA VAL A 16 -29.74 6.17 4.20
C VAL A 16 -28.43 6.05 5.00
N PHE A 17 -27.44 6.90 4.66
CA PHE A 17 -26.19 6.92 5.39
C PHE A 17 -26.46 7.29 6.85
N GLY A 18 -26.17 6.39 7.76
CA GLY A 18 -26.40 6.56 9.19
C GLY A 18 -25.22 6.00 10.01
N VAL A 19 -25.27 6.21 11.32
CA VAL A 19 -24.23 5.78 12.27
C VAL A 19 -23.87 4.31 12.11
N ARG A 20 -24.88 3.45 11.93
CA ARG A 20 -24.68 2.01 11.73
C ARG A 20 -23.78 1.72 10.53
N LEU A 21 -24.06 2.33 9.38
CA LEU A 21 -23.26 2.14 8.17
C LEU A 21 -21.87 2.76 8.30
N ALA A 22 -21.75 3.93 8.96
CA ALA A 22 -20.47 4.57 9.23
C ALA A 22 -19.56 3.66 10.07
N VAL A 23 -20.07 3.06 11.14
CA VAL A 23 -19.32 2.09 11.96
C VAL A 23 -18.92 0.87 11.12
N GLY A 24 -19.81 0.35 10.27
CA GLY A 24 -19.46 -0.75 9.36
C GLY A 24 -18.32 -0.40 8.40
N LEU A 25 -18.32 0.80 7.82
CA LEU A 25 -17.26 1.27 6.93
C LEU A 25 -15.94 1.50 7.68
N LEU A 26 -15.98 2.00 8.91
CA LEU A 26 -14.80 2.07 9.77
C LEU A 26 -14.24 0.68 10.10
N GLY A 27 -15.12 -0.33 10.29
CA GLY A 27 -14.71 -1.72 10.43
C GLY A 27 -14.00 -2.26 9.20
N VAL A 28 -14.49 -1.94 7.98
CA VAL A 28 -13.83 -2.30 6.72
C VAL A 28 -12.47 -1.60 6.59
N LEU A 29 -12.38 -0.33 6.99
CA LEU A 29 -11.11 0.41 7.04
C LEU A 29 -10.12 -0.24 8.01
N LEU A 30 -10.56 -0.55 9.23
CA LEU A 30 -9.71 -1.21 10.23
C LEU A 30 -9.19 -2.55 9.72
N ALA A 31 -10.04 -3.39 9.09
CA ALA A 31 -9.61 -4.65 8.50
C ALA A 31 -8.58 -4.46 7.37
N ALA A 32 -8.73 -3.45 6.52
CA ALA A 32 -7.76 -3.13 5.48
C ALA A 32 -6.43 -2.62 6.08
N MET A 33 -6.47 -1.86 7.18
CA MET A 33 -5.28 -1.46 7.93
C MET A 33 -4.57 -2.67 8.55
N VAL A 34 -5.32 -3.58 9.16
CA VAL A 34 -4.80 -4.84 9.73
C VAL A 34 -4.14 -5.69 8.64
N ALA A 35 -4.74 -5.80 7.46
CA ALA A 35 -4.13 -6.49 6.32
C ALA A 35 -2.77 -5.88 5.93
N GLY A 36 -2.68 -4.54 5.86
CA GLY A 36 -1.42 -3.84 5.60
C GLY A 36 -0.37 -4.04 6.70
N LEU A 37 -0.76 -4.11 7.97
CA LEU A 37 0.14 -4.40 9.10
C LEU A 37 0.62 -5.85 9.07
N SER A 38 -0.24 -6.80 8.68
CA SER A 38 0.10 -8.24 8.55
C SER A 38 1.21 -8.53 7.53
N SER A 39 1.38 -7.64 6.55
CA SER A 39 2.50 -7.68 5.60
C SER A 39 3.79 -7.18 6.25
N ARG A 40 3.72 -6.00 6.88
CA ARG A 40 4.89 -5.20 7.26
C ARG A 40 5.47 -5.54 8.61
N VAL A 41 4.64 -5.76 9.62
CA VAL A 41 5.13 -6.02 10.99
C VAL A 41 5.99 -7.28 11.05
N PRO A 42 5.57 -8.45 10.50
CA PRO A 42 6.44 -9.61 10.47
C PRO A 42 7.74 -9.40 9.67
N ALA A 43 7.71 -8.60 8.58
CA ALA A 43 8.90 -8.31 7.80
C ALA A 43 9.94 -7.48 8.57
N LEU A 44 9.50 -6.60 9.47
CA LEU A 44 10.39 -5.78 10.31
C LEU A 44 11.03 -6.57 11.46
N VAL A 45 10.40 -7.65 11.93
CA VAL A 45 10.87 -8.47 13.07
C VAL A 45 11.53 -9.79 12.63
N LEU A 46 11.91 -9.93 11.37
CA LEU A 46 12.48 -11.18 10.83
C LEU A 46 13.68 -11.67 11.61
N VAL A 47 14.57 -10.79 12.06
CA VAL A 47 15.79 -11.14 12.82
C VAL A 47 15.44 -11.79 14.16
N ASP A 48 14.46 -11.23 14.89
CA ASP A 48 14.02 -11.76 16.17
C ASP A 48 13.25 -13.08 16.01
N MET A 49 12.53 -13.25 14.91
CA MET A 49 11.85 -14.50 14.54
C MET A 49 12.83 -15.63 14.22
N GLN A 50 13.98 -15.33 13.60
CA GLN A 50 15.01 -16.32 13.28
C GLN A 50 15.46 -17.10 14.53
N GLY A 51 15.79 -16.38 15.60
CA GLY A 51 16.16 -17.00 16.87
C GLY A 51 15.05 -17.89 17.46
N GLY A 52 13.79 -17.50 17.28
CA GLY A 52 12.62 -18.21 17.80
C GLY A 52 12.21 -19.46 17.03
N LEU A 53 12.45 -19.51 15.71
CA LEU A 53 12.03 -20.60 14.82
C LEU A 53 13.19 -21.49 14.37
N GLY A 54 14.44 -21.02 14.46
CA GLY A 54 15.63 -21.81 14.12
C GLY A 54 15.90 -21.96 12.61
N PHE A 55 15.35 -21.08 11.78
CA PHE A 55 15.60 -21.09 10.33
C PHE A 55 16.79 -20.19 9.95
N ALA A 56 17.40 -20.46 8.79
CA ALA A 56 18.46 -19.62 8.25
C ALA A 56 17.92 -18.26 7.76
N LYS A 57 18.81 -17.25 7.66
CA LYS A 57 18.43 -15.90 7.20
C LYS A 57 17.81 -15.94 5.80
N ASP A 58 18.31 -16.78 4.92
CA ASP A 58 17.82 -16.92 3.55
C ASP A 58 16.42 -17.51 3.49
N ASP A 59 16.10 -18.46 4.35
CA ASP A 59 14.78 -19.08 4.45
C ASP A 59 13.72 -18.04 4.90
N PHE A 60 14.10 -17.18 5.83
CA PHE A 60 13.20 -16.15 6.35
C PHE A 60 12.82 -15.07 5.34
N SER A 61 13.70 -14.77 4.39
CA SER A 61 13.39 -13.79 3.32
C SER A 61 12.18 -14.22 2.49
N TRP A 62 11.97 -15.54 2.32
CA TRP A 62 10.83 -16.10 1.61
C TRP A 62 9.48 -15.88 2.29
N LEU A 63 9.44 -15.65 3.61
CA LEU A 63 8.19 -15.44 4.34
C LEU A 63 7.46 -14.16 3.94
N SER A 64 8.20 -13.07 3.70
CA SER A 64 7.61 -11.81 3.21
C SER A 64 7.18 -11.94 1.75
N THR A 65 8.01 -12.56 0.92
CA THR A 65 7.71 -12.85 -0.49
C THR A 65 6.46 -13.70 -0.65
N ALA A 66 6.34 -14.79 0.12
CA ALA A 66 5.18 -15.67 0.10
C ALA A 66 3.87 -14.95 0.45
N TYR A 67 3.91 -14.08 1.47
CA TYR A 67 2.76 -13.25 1.80
C TYR A 67 2.40 -12.28 0.68
N SER A 68 3.38 -11.52 0.17
CA SER A 68 3.18 -10.52 -0.89
C SER A 68 2.70 -11.17 -2.19
N ALA A 69 3.16 -12.39 -2.50
CA ALA A 69 2.68 -13.17 -3.63
C ALA A 69 1.19 -13.51 -3.50
N GLY A 70 0.77 -14.00 -2.34
CA GLY A 70 -0.64 -14.23 -2.04
C GLY A 70 -1.46 -12.94 -2.04
N GLU A 71 -0.95 -11.88 -1.43
CA GLU A 71 -1.61 -10.57 -1.36
C GLU A 71 -1.91 -10.02 -2.75
N LEU A 72 -0.91 -9.97 -3.65
CA LEU A 72 -1.09 -9.48 -5.01
C LEU A 72 -2.05 -10.36 -5.80
N ALA A 73 -1.90 -11.68 -5.71
CA ALA A 73 -2.70 -12.61 -6.48
C ALA A 73 -4.20 -12.57 -6.14
N ALA A 74 -4.57 -12.20 -4.90
CA ALA A 74 -5.97 -12.06 -4.48
C ALA A 74 -6.67 -10.81 -5.03
N MET A 75 -5.93 -9.73 -5.26
CA MET A 75 -6.50 -8.39 -5.51
C MET A 75 -7.37 -8.26 -6.75
N PRO A 76 -7.03 -8.87 -7.91
CA PRO A 76 -7.88 -8.81 -9.11
C PRO A 76 -9.27 -9.37 -8.88
N PHE A 77 -9.37 -10.41 -8.07
CA PHE A 77 -10.58 -11.23 -7.90
C PHE A 77 -11.43 -10.79 -6.71
N ALA A 78 -10.86 -10.10 -5.72
CA ALA A 78 -11.48 -9.78 -4.45
C ALA A 78 -12.83 -9.05 -4.58
N ALA A 79 -12.89 -8.00 -5.41
CA ALA A 79 -14.12 -7.23 -5.61
C ALA A 79 -15.23 -8.05 -6.30
N TRP A 80 -14.85 -8.90 -7.26
CA TRP A 80 -15.78 -9.77 -7.96
C TRP A 80 -16.38 -10.82 -7.01
N PHE A 81 -15.55 -11.49 -6.21
CA PHE A 81 -16.00 -12.45 -5.19
C PHE A 81 -16.84 -11.77 -4.10
N ALA A 82 -16.46 -10.56 -3.67
CA ALA A 82 -17.24 -9.80 -2.69
C ALA A 82 -18.67 -9.48 -3.18
N ILE A 83 -18.85 -9.20 -4.48
CA ILE A 83 -20.17 -9.00 -5.07
C ILE A 83 -20.92 -10.33 -5.18
N THR A 84 -20.24 -11.41 -5.56
CA THR A 84 -20.84 -12.73 -5.81
C THR A 84 -21.32 -13.39 -4.52
N PHE A 85 -20.52 -13.40 -3.46
CA PHE A 85 -20.84 -14.03 -2.17
C PHE A 85 -21.50 -13.08 -1.16
N SER A 86 -21.79 -11.86 -1.52
CA SER A 86 -22.15 -10.74 -0.64
C SER A 86 -20.93 -10.16 0.10
N MET A 87 -20.75 -8.86 -0.06
CA MET A 87 -19.60 -8.12 0.50
C MET A 87 -19.38 -8.40 2.00
N ARG A 88 -20.47 -8.38 2.80
CA ARG A 88 -20.37 -8.64 4.25
C ARG A 88 -19.89 -10.06 4.54
N ARG A 89 -20.48 -11.10 3.90
CA ARG A 89 -20.11 -12.50 4.13
C ARG A 89 -18.67 -12.75 3.71
N PHE A 90 -18.31 -12.36 2.50
CA PHE A 90 -16.96 -12.53 1.97
C PHE A 90 -15.91 -11.83 2.84
N HIS A 91 -16.18 -10.57 3.23
CA HIS A 91 -15.27 -9.83 4.11
C HIS A 91 -15.06 -10.52 5.47
N LEU A 92 -16.14 -10.96 6.12
CA LEU A 92 -16.07 -11.64 7.42
C LEU A 92 -15.35 -12.99 7.31
N THR A 93 -15.58 -13.76 6.24
CA THR A 93 -14.88 -15.07 6.04
C THR A 93 -13.40 -14.87 5.78
N MET A 94 -13.00 -13.92 4.94
CA MET A 94 -11.58 -13.65 4.66
C MET A 94 -10.86 -13.12 5.91
N LEU A 95 -11.49 -12.23 6.67
CA LEU A 95 -10.92 -11.72 7.91
C LEU A 95 -10.79 -12.80 8.97
N ALA A 96 -11.81 -13.67 9.14
CA ALA A 96 -11.75 -14.81 10.04
C ALA A 96 -10.62 -15.79 9.67
N ALA A 97 -10.50 -16.13 8.38
CA ALA A 97 -9.43 -16.98 7.88
C ALA A 97 -8.05 -16.37 8.12
N ALA A 98 -7.88 -15.07 7.87
CA ALA A 98 -6.63 -14.37 8.16
C ALA A 98 -6.27 -14.41 9.65
N MET A 99 -7.25 -14.23 10.56
CA MET A 99 -7.01 -14.34 12.01
C MET A 99 -6.62 -15.75 12.44
N VAL A 100 -7.29 -16.79 11.91
CA VAL A 100 -6.94 -18.19 12.21
C VAL A 100 -5.52 -18.50 11.72
N LEU A 101 -5.17 -18.08 10.52
CA LEU A 101 -3.81 -18.26 10.00
C LEU A 101 -2.78 -17.50 10.85
N ALA A 102 -3.07 -16.25 11.23
CA ALA A 102 -2.20 -15.47 12.12
C ALA A 102 -1.99 -16.15 13.50
N ALA A 103 -3.02 -16.83 14.02
CA ALA A 103 -2.92 -17.58 15.29
C ALA A 103 -2.01 -18.81 15.17
N VAL A 104 -2.05 -19.52 14.03
CA VAL A 104 -1.34 -20.78 13.80
C VAL A 104 0.12 -20.57 13.37
N LEU A 105 0.40 -19.55 12.54
CA LEU A 105 1.72 -19.31 11.94
C LEU A 105 2.90 -19.36 12.92
N PRO A 106 2.85 -18.78 14.15
CA PRO A 106 3.98 -18.82 15.07
C PRO A 106 4.34 -20.22 15.64
N TRP A 107 3.48 -21.21 15.42
CA TRP A 107 3.67 -22.57 15.93
C TRP A 107 4.22 -23.53 14.89
N VAL A 108 4.23 -23.13 13.61
CA VAL A 108 4.66 -23.98 12.50
C VAL A 108 6.18 -24.01 12.44
N ARG A 109 6.76 -25.21 12.43
CA ARG A 109 8.21 -25.46 12.41
C ARG A 109 8.72 -25.97 11.07
N ASP A 110 7.84 -26.44 10.21
CA ASP A 110 8.19 -26.84 8.84
C ASP A 110 8.16 -25.62 7.92
N LEU A 111 9.27 -25.36 7.22
CA LEU A 111 9.42 -24.19 6.35
C LEU A 111 8.42 -24.19 5.19
N HIS A 112 8.24 -25.33 4.53
CA HIS A 112 7.37 -25.42 3.36
C HIS A 112 5.90 -25.20 3.73
N LEU A 113 5.47 -25.79 4.85
CA LEU A 113 4.12 -25.55 5.39
C LEU A 113 3.96 -24.09 5.81
N LEU A 114 4.97 -23.49 6.45
CA LEU A 114 4.96 -22.09 6.86
C LEU A 114 4.83 -21.15 5.66
N LEU A 115 5.57 -21.40 4.57
CA LEU A 115 5.47 -20.62 3.33
C LEU A 115 4.09 -20.79 2.68
N ALA A 116 3.55 -22.01 2.60
CA ALA A 116 2.21 -22.25 2.07
C ALA A 116 1.13 -21.51 2.87
N LEU A 117 1.20 -21.56 4.21
CA LEU A 117 0.28 -20.83 5.09
C LEU A 117 0.45 -19.31 4.97
N ARG A 118 1.67 -18.81 4.71
CA ARG A 118 1.91 -17.39 4.45
C ARG A 118 1.31 -16.93 3.13
N VAL A 119 1.36 -17.74 2.07
CA VAL A 119 0.64 -17.46 0.80
C VAL A 119 -0.87 -17.38 1.06
N LEU A 120 -1.44 -18.36 1.77
CA LEU A 120 -2.88 -18.36 2.12
C LEU A 120 -3.25 -17.14 2.98
N HIS A 121 -2.39 -16.77 3.94
CA HIS A 121 -2.59 -15.57 4.75
C HIS A 121 -2.59 -14.31 3.89
N GLY A 122 -1.65 -14.19 2.94
CA GLY A 122 -1.61 -13.11 1.96
C GLY A 122 -2.88 -13.06 1.08
N LEU A 123 -3.37 -14.21 0.57
CA LEU A 123 -4.60 -14.30 -0.19
C LEU A 123 -5.82 -13.78 0.60
N CYS A 124 -5.95 -14.19 1.85
CA CYS A 124 -7.05 -13.76 2.72
C CYS A 124 -6.97 -12.25 3.02
N ALA A 125 -5.82 -11.77 3.48
CA ALA A 125 -5.62 -10.38 3.85
C ALA A 125 -5.66 -9.44 2.63
N GLY A 126 -5.03 -9.83 1.52
CA GLY A 126 -5.00 -9.06 0.26
C GLY A 126 -6.38 -8.83 -0.34
N SER A 127 -7.33 -9.75 -0.11
CA SER A 127 -8.71 -9.55 -0.57
C SER A 127 -9.48 -8.48 0.22
N LEU A 128 -9.05 -8.09 1.42
CA LEU A 128 -9.75 -7.09 2.25
C LEU A 128 -9.58 -5.65 1.75
N VAL A 129 -8.44 -5.31 1.16
CA VAL A 129 -8.11 -3.93 0.79
C VAL A 129 -8.92 -3.40 -0.39
N PRO A 130 -9.12 -4.13 -1.52
CA PRO A 130 -9.99 -3.68 -2.61
C PRO A 130 -11.45 -3.48 -2.17
N ILE A 131 -11.92 -4.24 -1.18
CA ILE A 131 -13.28 -4.12 -0.65
C ILE A 131 -13.49 -2.77 0.02
N LEU A 132 -12.48 -2.18 0.67
CA LEU A 132 -12.59 -0.85 1.29
C LEU A 132 -12.92 0.22 0.25
N MET A 133 -12.19 0.27 -0.87
CA MET A 133 -12.45 1.23 -1.93
C MET A 133 -13.82 1.00 -2.58
N MET A 134 -14.18 -0.27 -2.85
CA MET A 134 -15.50 -0.63 -3.35
C MET A 134 -16.61 -0.18 -2.39
N ALA A 135 -16.44 -0.40 -1.09
CA ALA A 135 -17.40 0.01 -0.07
C ALA A 135 -17.55 1.53 0.01
N ALA A 136 -16.43 2.27 -0.04
CA ALA A 136 -16.44 3.72 -0.03
C ALA A 136 -17.20 4.30 -1.25
N LEU A 137 -16.94 3.78 -2.45
CA LEU A 137 -17.60 4.24 -3.67
C LEU A 137 -19.10 3.87 -3.72
N ARG A 138 -19.48 2.74 -3.11
CA ARG A 138 -20.85 2.23 -3.14
C ARG A 138 -21.76 2.87 -2.09
N PHE A 139 -21.27 3.05 -0.87
CA PHE A 139 -22.11 3.40 0.28
C PHE A 139 -21.98 4.87 0.72
N LEU A 140 -20.88 5.55 0.37
CA LEU A 140 -20.73 6.94 0.76
C LEU A 140 -21.50 7.86 -0.19
N PRO A 141 -22.34 8.75 0.34
CA PRO A 141 -23.00 9.78 -0.44
C PRO A 141 -21.97 10.77 -1.02
N ALA A 142 -22.30 11.36 -2.17
CA ALA A 142 -21.42 12.27 -2.90
C ALA A 142 -20.75 13.36 -2.02
N PRO A 143 -21.44 14.01 -1.06
CA PRO A 143 -20.85 15.04 -0.21
C PRO A 143 -19.69 14.61 0.67
N ILE A 144 -19.60 13.33 1.05
CA ILE A 144 -18.55 12.83 1.94
C ILE A 144 -17.67 11.77 1.27
N ARG A 145 -17.89 11.47 -0.01
CA ARG A 145 -17.16 10.42 -0.75
C ARG A 145 -15.66 10.70 -0.80
N LEU A 146 -15.26 11.96 -0.90
CA LEU A 146 -13.85 12.33 -0.93
C LEU A 146 -13.14 12.07 0.41
N HIS A 147 -13.84 12.22 1.54
CA HIS A 147 -13.31 11.79 2.84
C HIS A 147 -13.13 10.26 2.89
N GLY A 148 -14.03 9.50 2.29
CA GLY A 148 -13.86 8.05 2.15
C GLY A 148 -12.63 7.66 1.32
N LEU A 149 -12.32 8.41 0.27
CA LEU A 149 -11.09 8.23 -0.52
C LEU A 149 -9.84 8.63 0.28
N ALA A 150 -9.92 9.68 1.10
CA ALA A 150 -8.83 10.06 2.00
C ALA A 150 -8.55 8.97 3.04
N LEU A 151 -9.60 8.37 3.62
CA LEU A 151 -9.47 7.23 4.53
C LEU A 151 -8.89 5.99 3.82
N PHE A 152 -9.27 5.74 2.56
CA PHE A 152 -8.63 4.69 1.76
C PHE A 152 -7.14 5.00 1.53
N ALA A 153 -6.78 6.26 1.24
CA ALA A 153 -5.39 6.69 1.09
C ALA A 153 -4.53 6.37 2.32
N MET A 154 -5.11 6.45 3.54
CA MET A 154 -4.43 6.12 4.79
C MET A 154 -3.94 4.66 4.86
N THR A 155 -4.55 3.72 4.15
CA THR A 155 -4.04 2.34 4.10
C THR A 155 -2.65 2.26 3.46
N ALA A 156 -2.29 3.22 2.62
CA ALA A 156 -0.98 3.32 2.00
C ALA A 156 -0.02 4.26 2.76
N THR A 157 -0.53 5.23 3.49
CA THR A 157 0.28 6.25 4.20
C THR A 157 0.44 5.95 5.69
N LEU A 158 -0.65 5.66 6.41
CA LEU A 158 -0.60 5.42 7.86
C LEU A 158 -0.08 4.02 8.20
N SER A 159 -0.63 2.96 7.56
CA SER A 159 -0.29 1.57 7.90
C SER A 159 1.22 1.27 7.82
N PRO A 160 1.96 1.65 6.75
CA PRO A 160 3.40 1.41 6.68
C PRO A 160 4.19 2.11 7.78
N ASN A 161 3.79 3.33 8.10
CA ASN A 161 4.50 4.18 9.04
C ASN A 161 4.27 3.72 10.49
N VAL A 162 3.05 3.31 10.84
CA VAL A 162 2.71 2.77 12.17
C VAL A 162 3.28 1.36 12.37
N ALA A 163 3.51 0.60 11.28
CA ALA A 163 4.06 -0.75 11.36
C ALA A 163 5.41 -0.81 12.11
N LEU A 164 6.26 0.21 11.94
CA LEU A 164 7.56 0.29 12.63
C LEU A 164 7.39 0.38 14.15
N TRP A 165 6.46 1.23 14.62
CA TRP A 165 6.15 1.34 16.04
C TRP A 165 5.50 0.06 16.59
N LEU A 166 4.59 -0.55 15.84
CA LEU A 166 3.95 -1.79 16.27
C LEU A 166 4.94 -2.96 16.32
N ALA A 167 5.87 -3.04 15.38
CA ALA A 167 6.96 -4.01 15.39
C ALA A 167 7.85 -3.83 16.62
N ALA A 168 8.25 -2.58 16.94
CA ALA A 168 8.99 -2.26 18.15
C ALA A 168 8.23 -2.65 19.43
N LEU A 169 6.92 -2.40 19.49
CA LEU A 169 6.08 -2.83 20.60
C LEU A 169 6.13 -4.36 20.79
N CYS A 170 6.07 -5.11 19.69
CA CYS A 170 6.08 -6.58 19.76
C CYS A 170 7.39 -7.15 20.27
N VAL A 171 8.53 -6.60 19.85
CA VAL A 171 9.85 -7.21 20.07
C VAL A 171 10.62 -6.55 21.20
N ASP A 172 10.59 -5.21 21.27
CA ASP A 172 11.39 -4.46 22.23
C ASP A 172 10.64 -4.23 23.57
N HIS A 173 9.29 -4.17 23.57
CA HIS A 173 8.51 -3.94 24.78
C HIS A 173 7.81 -5.18 25.30
N LEU A 174 7.17 -5.98 24.42
CA LEU A 174 6.50 -7.24 24.81
C LEU A 174 7.48 -8.42 24.82
N GLU A 175 8.69 -8.24 24.32
CA GLU A 175 9.76 -9.25 24.23
C GLU A 175 9.29 -10.59 23.61
N ASN A 176 8.28 -10.52 22.73
CA ASN A 176 7.69 -11.71 22.13
C ASN A 176 7.32 -11.45 20.65
N TRP A 177 8.16 -11.93 19.76
CA TRP A 177 7.98 -11.82 18.31
C TRP A 177 6.66 -12.41 17.79
N ARG A 178 6.01 -13.33 18.52
CA ARG A 178 4.73 -13.93 18.10
C ARG A 178 3.63 -12.88 17.96
N TRP A 179 3.70 -11.79 18.72
CA TRP A 179 2.78 -10.66 18.59
C TRP A 179 2.85 -9.99 17.23
N ALA A 180 3.94 -10.18 16.48
CA ALA A 180 4.01 -9.74 15.08
C ALA A 180 2.96 -10.41 14.17
N TYR A 181 2.45 -11.56 14.55
CA TYR A 181 1.28 -12.20 13.93
C TYR A 181 -0.01 -11.99 14.71
N TRP A 182 0.05 -12.11 16.03
CA TRP A 182 -1.15 -12.12 16.88
C TRP A 182 -1.84 -10.76 17.04
N HIS A 183 -1.19 -9.63 16.72
CA HIS A 183 -1.83 -8.31 16.71
C HIS A 183 -3.05 -8.25 15.77
N VAL A 184 -3.08 -9.11 14.74
CA VAL A 184 -4.21 -9.26 13.82
C VAL A 184 -5.48 -9.70 14.53
N ILE A 185 -5.37 -10.51 15.60
CA ILE A 185 -6.51 -11.12 16.26
C ILE A 185 -7.37 -10.08 17.00
N PRO A 186 -6.87 -9.30 17.96
CA PRO A 186 -7.69 -8.31 18.67
C PRO A 186 -8.24 -7.24 17.72
N LEU A 187 -7.44 -6.73 16.81
CA LEU A 187 -7.88 -5.72 15.85
C LEU A 187 -8.89 -6.29 14.85
N GLY A 188 -8.68 -7.52 14.39
CA GLY A 188 -9.59 -8.24 13.50
C GLY A 188 -10.93 -8.55 14.15
N LEU A 189 -10.97 -8.93 15.44
CA LEU A 189 -12.22 -9.14 16.19
C LEU A 189 -13.04 -7.86 16.28
N ILE A 190 -12.41 -6.72 16.56
CA ILE A 190 -13.08 -5.41 16.58
C ILE A 190 -13.64 -5.10 15.18
N ALA A 191 -12.82 -5.23 14.14
CA ALA A 191 -13.25 -4.99 12.76
C ALA A 191 -14.40 -5.92 12.36
N MET A 192 -14.33 -7.21 12.74
CA MET A 192 -15.39 -8.19 12.47
C MET A 192 -16.71 -7.82 13.15
N ALA A 193 -16.68 -7.38 14.40
CA ALA A 193 -17.86 -6.92 15.13
C ALA A 193 -18.47 -5.69 14.45
N MET A 194 -17.64 -4.69 14.09
CA MET A 194 -18.07 -3.47 13.40
C MET A 194 -18.70 -3.76 12.03
N VAL A 195 -18.05 -4.58 11.21
CA VAL A 195 -18.58 -4.99 9.88
C VAL A 195 -19.83 -5.84 10.04
N GLY A 196 -19.82 -6.77 10.98
CA GLY A 196 -20.95 -7.64 11.29
C GLY A 196 -22.21 -6.87 11.71
N TRP A 197 -22.04 -5.77 12.46
CA TRP A 197 -23.14 -4.92 12.87
C TRP A 197 -23.54 -3.89 11.80
N GLY A 198 -22.55 -3.25 11.16
CA GLY A 198 -22.75 -2.05 10.35
C GLY A 198 -23.07 -2.30 8.88
N ILE A 199 -22.42 -3.27 8.23
CA ILE A 199 -22.64 -3.51 6.80
C ILE A 199 -23.93 -4.30 6.56
N PRO A 200 -24.85 -3.82 5.67
CA PRO A 200 -26.11 -4.48 5.39
C PRO A 200 -25.91 -5.88 4.78
N LYS A 201 -26.81 -6.80 5.14
CA LYS A 201 -26.87 -8.13 4.53
C LYS A 201 -27.42 -7.99 3.11
N MET A 202 -26.71 -8.49 2.13
CA MET A 202 -27.14 -8.56 0.74
C MET A 202 -27.28 -10.03 0.33
N PRO A 203 -28.23 -10.37 -0.56
CA PRO A 203 -28.32 -11.72 -1.10
C PRO A 203 -27.07 -12.03 -1.94
N PRO A 204 -26.58 -13.28 -1.92
CA PRO A 204 -25.48 -13.70 -2.81
C PRO A 204 -25.95 -13.79 -4.25
N ALA A 205 -25.08 -13.46 -5.19
CA ALA A 205 -25.34 -13.54 -6.63
C ALA A 205 -24.64 -14.77 -7.24
N LEU A 206 -24.92 -15.97 -6.70
CA LEU A 206 -24.27 -17.23 -7.08
C LEU A 206 -24.34 -17.57 -8.59
N PRO A 207 -25.39 -17.21 -9.36
CA PRO A 207 -25.40 -17.45 -10.81
C PRO A 207 -24.20 -16.84 -11.54
N ARG A 208 -23.57 -15.79 -11.00
CA ARG A 208 -22.36 -15.19 -11.57
C ARG A 208 -21.16 -16.15 -11.63
N LEU A 209 -21.10 -17.16 -10.76
CA LEU A 209 -20.04 -18.17 -10.78
C LEU A 209 -19.96 -18.92 -12.11
N LYS A 210 -21.07 -19.07 -12.82
CA LYS A 210 -21.10 -19.69 -14.16
C LYS A 210 -20.52 -18.79 -15.26
N GLN A 211 -20.39 -17.49 -14.97
CA GLN A 211 -19.91 -16.48 -15.92
C GLN A 211 -18.47 -16.06 -15.62
N ALA A 212 -17.83 -16.67 -14.62
CA ALA A 212 -16.48 -16.32 -14.22
C ALA A 212 -15.44 -16.87 -15.20
N ASP A 213 -14.39 -16.11 -15.45
CA ASP A 213 -13.22 -16.56 -16.21
C ASP A 213 -12.29 -17.41 -15.32
N TRP A 214 -12.70 -18.67 -15.09
CA TRP A 214 -11.88 -19.62 -14.30
C TRP A 214 -10.54 -19.92 -14.92
N PHE A 215 -10.47 -19.91 -16.27
CA PHE A 215 -9.22 -20.15 -16.99
C PHE A 215 -8.27 -18.97 -16.83
N GLY A 216 -8.76 -17.73 -17.01
CA GLY A 216 -7.98 -16.54 -16.73
C GLY A 216 -7.50 -16.48 -15.28
N MET A 217 -8.34 -16.86 -14.30
CA MET A 217 -7.95 -16.93 -12.90
C MET A 217 -6.84 -17.97 -12.65
N ALA A 218 -6.93 -19.16 -13.28
CA ALA A 218 -5.91 -20.22 -13.17
C ALA A 218 -4.54 -19.78 -13.73
N LEU A 219 -4.50 -18.86 -14.68
CA LEU A 219 -3.28 -18.25 -15.19
C LEU A 219 -2.85 -17.04 -14.33
N GLY A 220 -3.79 -16.19 -13.94
CA GLY A 220 -3.52 -14.94 -13.23
C GLY A 220 -2.95 -15.16 -11.83
N LEU A 221 -3.48 -16.11 -11.06
CA LEU A 221 -2.99 -16.40 -9.71
C LEU A 221 -1.50 -16.77 -9.71
N PRO A 222 -1.04 -17.85 -10.39
CA PRO A 222 0.37 -18.21 -10.40
C PRO A 222 1.24 -17.19 -11.14
N GLY A 223 0.71 -16.54 -12.19
CA GLY A 223 1.43 -15.51 -12.93
C GLY A 223 1.84 -14.34 -12.05
N LEU A 224 0.89 -13.79 -11.31
CA LEU A 224 1.15 -12.68 -10.38
C LEU A 224 2.04 -13.11 -9.22
N MET A 225 1.86 -14.32 -8.67
CA MET A 225 2.73 -14.85 -7.61
C MET A 225 4.18 -14.97 -8.06
N LEU A 226 4.42 -15.52 -9.25
CA LEU A 226 5.76 -15.68 -9.80
C LEU A 226 6.44 -14.34 -10.10
N LEU A 227 5.70 -13.34 -10.58
CA LEU A 227 6.24 -11.97 -10.75
C LEU A 227 6.70 -11.39 -9.41
N VAL A 228 5.93 -11.58 -8.33
CA VAL A 228 6.35 -11.14 -6.99
C VAL A 228 7.63 -11.82 -6.57
N VAL A 229 7.72 -13.15 -6.73
CA VAL A 229 8.93 -13.92 -6.41
C VAL A 229 10.14 -13.37 -7.16
N GLY A 230 10.02 -13.19 -8.48
CA GLY A 230 11.11 -12.72 -9.32
C GLY A 230 11.59 -11.31 -8.96
N ILE A 231 10.69 -10.39 -8.64
CA ILE A 231 11.04 -9.00 -8.31
C ILE A 231 11.57 -8.89 -6.88
N ASP A 232 10.92 -9.51 -5.91
CA ASP A 232 11.24 -9.37 -4.48
C ASP A 232 12.55 -10.09 -4.12
N GLN A 233 12.80 -11.28 -4.69
CA GLN A 233 14.02 -12.05 -4.46
C GLN A 233 15.16 -11.71 -5.43
N GLY A 234 14.93 -10.83 -6.42
CA GLY A 234 15.88 -10.50 -7.47
C GLY A 234 17.25 -10.05 -6.94
N ILE A 235 17.27 -9.11 -5.98
CA ILE A 235 18.52 -8.59 -5.40
C ILE A 235 19.29 -9.70 -4.67
N ARG A 236 18.61 -10.50 -3.87
CA ARG A 236 19.22 -11.55 -3.05
C ARG A 236 19.81 -12.67 -3.88
N LEU A 237 19.13 -13.05 -4.97
CA LEU A 237 19.50 -14.15 -5.85
C LEU A 237 20.27 -13.69 -7.10
N ASP A 238 20.73 -12.43 -7.13
CA ASP A 238 21.55 -11.87 -8.21
C ASP A 238 20.83 -11.87 -9.59
N TRP A 239 19.54 -11.50 -9.58
CA TRP A 239 18.72 -11.26 -10.76
C TRP A 239 18.83 -12.36 -11.83
N PHE A 240 19.23 -11.99 -13.06
CA PHE A 240 19.29 -12.88 -14.21
C PHE A 240 20.41 -13.95 -14.13
N ASN A 241 21.29 -13.88 -13.13
CA ASN A 241 22.27 -14.92 -12.86
C ASN A 241 21.64 -16.13 -12.14
N SER A 242 20.43 -15.97 -11.59
CA SER A 242 19.69 -17.06 -10.93
C SER A 242 18.65 -17.68 -11.87
N PRO A 243 18.70 -19.00 -12.12
CA PRO A 243 17.69 -19.71 -12.91
C PRO A 243 16.28 -19.57 -12.32
N VAL A 244 16.16 -19.49 -10.98
CA VAL A 244 14.88 -19.32 -10.28
C VAL A 244 14.25 -17.98 -10.63
N ILE A 245 15.02 -16.90 -10.64
CA ILE A 245 14.53 -15.55 -10.97
C ILE A 245 14.15 -15.47 -12.44
N VAL A 246 14.99 -16.00 -13.34
CA VAL A 246 14.70 -16.02 -14.79
C VAL A 246 13.41 -16.78 -15.07
N ALA A 247 13.26 -17.98 -14.48
CA ALA A 247 12.05 -18.78 -14.63
C ALA A 247 10.83 -18.07 -14.03
N SER A 248 10.95 -17.52 -12.83
CA SER A 248 9.84 -16.82 -12.16
C SER A 248 9.38 -15.58 -12.94
N LEU A 249 10.29 -14.75 -13.41
CA LEU A 249 9.96 -13.57 -14.22
C LEU A 249 9.43 -13.98 -15.60
N GLY A 250 10.04 -14.96 -16.27
CA GLY A 250 9.65 -15.40 -17.61
C GLY A 250 8.27 -16.06 -17.62
N VAL A 251 8.07 -17.09 -16.79
CA VAL A 251 6.79 -17.81 -16.68
C VAL A 251 5.72 -16.89 -16.08
N GLY A 252 6.09 -16.09 -15.06
CA GLY A 252 5.18 -15.11 -14.45
C GLY A 252 4.69 -14.08 -15.45
N ALA A 253 5.57 -13.53 -16.30
CA ALA A 253 5.21 -12.58 -17.36
C ALA A 253 4.30 -13.24 -18.41
N ILE A 254 4.62 -14.44 -18.87
CA ILE A 254 3.78 -15.17 -19.84
C ILE A 254 2.39 -15.43 -19.28
N PHE A 255 2.29 -15.99 -18.07
CA PHE A 255 1.00 -16.30 -17.44
C PHE A 255 0.17 -15.05 -17.17
N THR A 256 0.80 -13.97 -16.70
CA THR A 256 0.12 -12.69 -16.49
C THR A 256 -0.32 -12.08 -17.83
N ALA A 257 0.47 -12.14 -18.88
CA ALA A 257 0.09 -11.66 -20.21
C ALA A 257 -1.11 -12.45 -20.76
N LEU A 258 -1.08 -13.77 -20.65
CA LEU A 258 -2.20 -14.63 -21.05
C LEU A 258 -3.46 -14.34 -20.22
N PHE A 259 -3.33 -14.15 -18.91
CA PHE A 259 -4.43 -13.71 -18.05
C PHE A 259 -5.03 -12.39 -18.55
N LEU A 260 -4.21 -11.39 -18.84
CA LEU A 260 -4.69 -10.09 -19.34
C LEU A 260 -5.37 -10.21 -20.71
N VAL A 261 -4.90 -11.12 -21.58
CA VAL A 261 -5.55 -11.43 -22.87
C VAL A 261 -6.92 -12.09 -22.63
N CYS A 262 -7.01 -13.06 -21.72
CA CYS A 262 -8.30 -13.67 -21.36
C CYS A 262 -9.27 -12.61 -20.85
N GLU A 263 -8.85 -11.76 -19.91
CA GLU A 263 -9.67 -10.68 -19.33
C GLU A 263 -10.13 -9.65 -20.39
N TRP A 264 -9.29 -9.39 -21.40
CA TRP A 264 -9.65 -8.45 -22.48
C TRP A 264 -10.81 -8.94 -23.33
N PHE A 265 -10.88 -10.25 -23.60
CA PHE A 265 -11.90 -10.84 -24.49
C PHE A 265 -13.08 -11.45 -23.72
N HIS A 266 -12.97 -11.64 -22.41
CA HIS A 266 -14.00 -12.27 -21.61
C HIS A 266 -15.22 -11.34 -21.41
N PRO A 267 -16.49 -11.83 -21.58
CA PRO A 267 -17.68 -11.00 -21.45
C PRO A 267 -17.96 -10.51 -20.01
N ALA A 268 -17.46 -11.22 -18.99
CA ALA A 268 -17.61 -10.87 -17.59
C ALA A 268 -16.24 -10.89 -16.85
N PRO A 269 -15.32 -9.98 -17.20
CA PRO A 269 -13.94 -10.01 -16.71
C PRO A 269 -13.85 -9.71 -15.21
N PHE A 270 -12.81 -10.23 -14.54
CA PHE A 270 -12.46 -9.82 -13.18
C PHE A 270 -11.83 -8.43 -13.16
N VAL A 271 -11.06 -8.08 -14.22
CA VAL A 271 -10.34 -6.82 -14.37
C VAL A 271 -10.76 -6.12 -15.66
N ARG A 272 -11.23 -4.90 -15.57
CA ARG A 272 -11.63 -4.10 -16.73
C ARG A 272 -10.45 -3.29 -17.27
N LEU A 273 -9.75 -3.83 -18.26
CA LEU A 273 -8.59 -3.20 -18.88
C LEU A 273 -8.93 -1.97 -19.73
N ASP A 274 -10.18 -1.81 -20.18
CA ASP A 274 -10.67 -0.63 -20.90
C ASP A 274 -10.54 0.67 -20.08
N LEU A 275 -10.54 0.57 -18.75
CA LEU A 275 -10.27 1.69 -17.84
C LEU A 275 -8.90 2.34 -18.10
N LEU A 276 -7.90 1.55 -18.50
CA LEU A 276 -6.55 2.04 -18.79
C LEU A 276 -6.49 3.00 -20.00
N LYS A 277 -7.52 3.02 -20.86
CA LYS A 277 -7.62 3.99 -21.95
C LYS A 277 -7.84 5.43 -21.46
N ARG A 278 -8.32 5.60 -20.23
CA ARG A 278 -8.58 6.93 -19.65
C ARG A 278 -7.28 7.56 -19.19
N ARG A 279 -7.00 8.78 -19.67
CA ARG A 279 -5.75 9.50 -19.42
C ARG A 279 -5.38 9.60 -17.94
N ASN A 280 -6.33 9.95 -17.06
CA ASN A 280 -6.07 10.10 -15.65
C ASN A 280 -5.75 8.78 -14.95
N ILE A 281 -6.21 7.64 -15.47
CA ILE A 281 -5.98 6.33 -14.85
C ILE A 281 -4.55 5.87 -15.14
N TRP A 282 -4.11 5.83 -16.39
CA TRP A 282 -2.75 5.37 -16.69
C TRP A 282 -1.67 6.33 -16.19
N LEU A 283 -1.90 7.67 -16.28
CA LEU A 283 -1.02 8.65 -15.65
C LEU A 283 -0.95 8.46 -14.14
N GLY A 284 -2.11 8.19 -13.50
CA GLY A 284 -2.19 7.92 -12.08
C GLY A 284 -1.42 6.68 -11.66
N PHE A 285 -1.41 5.63 -12.48
CA PHE A 285 -0.65 4.42 -12.17
C PHE A 285 0.86 4.63 -12.29
N ILE A 286 1.33 5.39 -13.28
CA ILE A 286 2.74 5.80 -13.37
C ILE A 286 3.11 6.67 -12.16
N ALA A 287 2.24 7.62 -11.81
CA ALA A 287 2.47 8.49 -10.67
C ALA A 287 2.46 7.72 -9.35
N LEU A 288 1.61 6.69 -9.20
CA LEU A 288 1.56 5.83 -8.02
C LEU A 288 2.87 5.06 -7.82
N LEU A 289 3.48 4.56 -8.89
CA LEU A 289 4.79 3.90 -8.82
C LEU A 289 5.85 4.83 -8.23
N GLY A 290 6.02 6.02 -8.81
CA GLY A 290 7.01 7.00 -8.31
C GLY A 290 6.69 7.50 -6.90
N LEU A 291 5.40 7.66 -6.56
CA LEU A 291 4.98 8.08 -5.22
C LEU A 291 5.32 7.02 -4.17
N LEU A 292 5.15 5.73 -4.45
CA LEU A 292 5.48 4.66 -3.50
C LEU A 292 7.00 4.50 -3.32
N VAL A 293 7.80 4.71 -4.39
CA VAL A 293 9.27 4.85 -4.25
C VAL A 293 9.60 5.98 -3.29
N ALA A 294 8.97 7.14 -3.46
CA ALA A 294 9.23 8.30 -2.62
C ALA A 294 8.76 8.12 -1.17
N MET A 295 7.66 7.42 -0.93
CA MET A 295 7.16 7.16 0.43
C MET A 295 8.13 6.31 1.26
N PHE A 296 8.89 5.42 0.63
CA PHE A 296 9.92 4.65 1.33
C PHE A 296 11.04 5.54 1.89
N ALA A 297 11.35 6.66 1.23
CA ALA A 297 12.34 7.63 1.70
C ALA A 297 11.93 8.33 3.02
N GLY A 298 10.64 8.36 3.36
CA GLY A 298 10.15 9.04 4.56
C GLY A 298 10.49 8.31 5.87
N VAL A 299 10.44 6.99 5.89
CA VAL A 299 10.64 6.18 7.10
C VAL A 299 11.54 4.97 6.86
N GLY A 300 11.31 4.19 5.79
CA GLY A 300 12.04 2.95 5.57
C GLY A 300 13.53 3.16 5.33
N LEU A 301 13.89 4.10 4.46
CA LEU A 301 15.29 4.39 4.15
C LEU A 301 16.06 4.92 5.38
N PRO A 302 15.58 5.96 6.12
CA PRO A 302 16.28 6.45 7.28
C PRO A 302 16.32 5.45 8.43
N ALA A 303 15.28 4.65 8.66
CA ALA A 303 15.29 3.60 9.68
C ALA A 303 16.35 2.53 9.38
N ASN A 304 16.44 2.07 8.13
CA ASN A 304 17.46 1.11 7.70
C ASN A 304 18.88 1.70 7.77
N ALA A 305 19.06 2.98 7.41
CA ALA A 305 20.33 3.66 7.51
C ALA A 305 20.82 3.75 8.97
N LEU A 306 19.95 4.18 9.90
CA LEU A 306 20.29 4.26 11.32
C LEU A 306 20.55 2.88 11.94
N ALA A 307 19.80 1.86 11.55
CA ALA A 307 20.04 0.48 11.99
C ALA A 307 21.41 -0.03 11.49
N GLY A 308 21.76 0.23 10.22
CA GLY A 308 23.04 -0.18 9.65
C GLY A 308 24.25 0.59 10.19
N LEU A 309 24.14 1.91 10.43
CA LEU A 309 25.22 2.78 10.88
C LEU A 309 25.48 2.71 12.39
N HIS A 310 24.39 2.62 13.18
CA HIS A 310 24.46 2.73 14.63
C HIS A 310 23.96 1.48 15.38
N GLY A 311 23.52 0.46 14.66
CA GLY A 311 22.90 -0.74 15.28
C GLY A 311 21.60 -0.43 15.99
N PHE A 312 20.84 0.58 15.56
CA PHE A 312 19.58 0.97 16.20
C PHE A 312 18.55 -0.16 16.12
N ARG A 313 17.92 -0.41 17.25
CA ARG A 313 16.74 -1.29 17.33
C ARG A 313 15.48 -0.57 16.85
N LEU A 314 14.42 -1.34 16.63
CA LEU A 314 13.14 -0.82 16.13
C LEU A 314 12.57 0.28 17.03
N ALA A 315 12.66 0.15 18.36
CA ALA A 315 12.19 1.15 19.32
C ALA A 315 12.85 2.52 19.15
N GLN A 316 14.13 2.55 18.76
CA GLN A 316 14.88 3.79 18.58
C GLN A 316 14.51 4.51 17.27
N THR A 317 14.08 3.77 16.23
CA THR A 317 13.66 4.32 14.94
C THR A 317 12.13 4.49 14.82
N ALA A 318 11.34 3.88 15.70
CA ALA A 318 9.88 3.97 15.74
C ALA A 318 9.32 5.41 15.74
N PRO A 319 9.95 6.41 16.41
CA PRO A 319 9.50 7.79 16.35
C PRO A 319 9.40 8.36 14.92
N LEU A 320 10.28 7.96 14.00
CA LEU A 320 10.22 8.39 12.59
C LEU A 320 8.87 7.97 11.96
N GLY A 321 8.45 6.73 12.21
CA GLY A 321 7.17 6.21 11.72
C GLY A 321 5.98 6.95 12.31
N LEU A 322 6.00 7.25 13.61
CA LEU A 322 4.90 7.95 14.28
C LEU A 322 4.78 9.41 13.82
N ILE A 323 5.92 10.11 13.60
CA ILE A 323 5.94 11.50 13.11
C ILE A 323 5.31 11.60 11.72
N VAL A 324 5.55 10.63 10.84
CA VAL A 324 4.91 10.60 9.52
C VAL A 324 3.47 10.07 9.61
N GLY A 325 3.25 9.01 10.39
CA GLY A 325 1.98 8.27 10.40
C GLY A 325 0.85 8.99 11.13
N LEU A 326 1.07 9.46 12.37
CA LEU A 326 -0.01 10.02 13.18
C LEU A 326 -0.70 11.25 12.55
N PRO A 327 0.02 12.22 11.95
CA PRO A 327 -0.62 13.34 11.29
C PRO A 327 -1.55 12.93 10.14
N GLN A 328 -1.37 11.75 9.53
CA GLN A 328 -2.22 11.25 8.45
C GLN A 328 -3.68 11.11 8.87
N LEU A 329 -3.95 10.82 10.16
CA LEU A 329 -5.30 10.71 10.71
C LEU A 329 -6.13 12.00 10.48
N VAL A 330 -5.48 13.14 10.49
CA VAL A 330 -6.11 14.45 10.32
C VAL A 330 -5.84 15.02 8.93
N LEU A 331 -4.60 15.01 8.49
CA LEU A 331 -4.17 15.65 7.24
C LEU A 331 -4.88 15.08 6.00
N GLY A 332 -5.18 13.79 5.96
CA GLY A 332 -5.96 13.19 4.87
C GLY A 332 -7.33 13.85 4.70
N SER A 333 -8.04 14.05 5.81
CA SER A 333 -9.34 14.75 5.81
C SER A 333 -9.21 16.22 5.52
N CYS A 334 -8.16 16.90 5.98
CA CYS A 334 -7.87 18.29 5.65
C CYS A 334 -7.65 18.49 4.14
N VAL A 335 -6.91 17.58 3.50
CA VAL A 335 -6.72 17.60 2.04
C VAL A 335 -8.05 17.36 1.31
N ALA A 336 -8.90 16.46 1.81
CA ALA A 336 -10.23 16.26 1.24
C ALA A 336 -11.07 17.55 1.33
N VAL A 337 -11.07 18.27 2.46
CA VAL A 337 -11.74 19.58 2.62
C VAL A 337 -11.16 20.60 1.65
N LEU A 338 -9.84 20.62 1.48
CA LEU A 338 -9.18 21.52 0.52
C LEU A 338 -9.65 21.27 -0.91
N LEU A 339 -9.80 20.01 -1.33
CA LEU A 339 -10.25 19.64 -2.68
C LEU A 339 -11.75 19.92 -2.94
N TYR A 340 -12.56 20.19 -1.92
CA TYR A 340 -13.93 20.68 -2.11
C TYR A 340 -13.99 22.17 -2.46
N GLN A 341 -12.90 22.92 -2.30
CA GLN A 341 -12.87 24.34 -2.62
C GLN A 341 -12.81 24.54 -4.15
N ARG A 342 -13.69 25.39 -4.69
CA ARG A 342 -13.82 25.62 -6.15
C ARG A 342 -12.59 26.26 -6.79
N TRP A 343 -11.78 26.97 -6.01
CA TRP A 343 -10.56 27.65 -6.47
C TRP A 343 -9.33 26.74 -6.42
N VAL A 344 -9.44 25.53 -5.86
CA VAL A 344 -8.33 24.57 -5.73
C VAL A 344 -8.36 23.58 -6.87
N ASP A 345 -7.25 23.47 -7.58
CA ASP A 345 -7.02 22.43 -8.59
C ASP A 345 -6.23 21.28 -7.96
N ALA A 346 -6.78 20.06 -8.03
CA ALA A 346 -6.17 18.86 -7.47
C ALA A 346 -4.77 18.56 -8.05
N ARG A 347 -4.48 19.00 -9.27
CA ARG A 347 -3.15 18.84 -9.90
C ARG A 347 -2.08 19.64 -9.15
N TYR A 348 -2.40 20.87 -8.74
CA TYR A 348 -1.46 21.69 -7.97
C TYR A 348 -1.29 21.19 -6.54
N VAL A 349 -2.36 20.66 -5.92
CA VAL A 349 -2.26 20.01 -4.60
C VAL A 349 -1.35 18.78 -4.68
N PHE A 350 -1.50 17.97 -5.73
CA PHE A 350 -0.62 16.84 -5.98
C PHE A 350 0.83 17.28 -6.20
N ALA A 351 1.05 18.27 -7.07
CA ALA A 351 2.38 18.82 -7.34
C ALA A 351 3.05 19.40 -6.07
N ALA A 352 2.27 20.10 -5.23
CA ALA A 352 2.76 20.61 -3.94
C ALA A 352 3.18 19.47 -2.99
N GLY A 353 2.40 18.38 -2.95
CA GLY A 353 2.78 17.18 -2.18
C GLY A 353 4.10 16.58 -2.66
N LEU A 354 4.29 16.43 -3.97
CA LEU A 354 5.55 15.95 -4.56
C LEU A 354 6.72 16.90 -4.27
N ALA A 355 6.50 18.22 -4.36
CA ALA A 355 7.52 19.22 -4.05
C ALA A 355 7.96 19.16 -2.56
N CYS A 356 7.00 19.00 -1.63
CA CYS A 356 7.32 18.81 -0.21
C CYS A 356 8.18 17.55 0.02
N MET A 357 7.82 16.43 -0.63
CA MET A 357 8.59 15.18 -0.51
C MET A 357 9.97 15.29 -1.19
N ALA A 358 10.07 16.00 -2.32
CA ALA A 358 11.35 16.27 -2.97
C ALA A 358 12.28 17.13 -2.08
N ALA A 359 11.75 18.17 -1.45
CA ALA A 359 12.48 18.99 -0.49
C ALA A 359 12.93 18.16 0.73
N ALA A 360 12.07 17.24 1.21
CA ALA A 360 12.44 16.31 2.27
C ALA A 360 13.62 15.41 1.88
N CYS A 361 13.59 14.84 0.66
CA CYS A 361 14.69 14.03 0.14
C CYS A 361 15.98 14.84 -0.01
N TRP A 362 15.87 16.08 -0.48
CA TRP A 362 17.01 16.98 -0.62
C TRP A 362 17.67 17.28 0.74
N LEU A 363 16.86 17.61 1.76
CA LEU A 363 17.36 17.81 3.12
C LEU A 363 18.01 16.55 3.69
N ALA A 364 17.37 15.39 3.51
CA ALA A 364 17.89 14.11 4.01
C ALA A 364 19.15 13.65 3.25
N SER A 365 19.40 14.14 2.02
CA SER A 365 20.62 13.82 1.26
C SER A 365 21.91 14.39 1.86
N GLY A 366 21.80 15.30 2.83
CA GLY A 366 22.92 15.78 3.64
C GLY A 366 23.32 14.85 4.79
N ILE A 367 22.80 13.61 4.84
CA ILE A 367 23.08 12.64 5.90
C ILE A 367 24.58 12.40 6.08
N THR A 368 25.02 12.35 7.34
CA THR A 368 26.37 11.96 7.76
C THR A 368 26.31 10.77 8.70
N ASP A 369 27.44 10.20 9.03
CA ASP A 369 27.54 9.09 9.98
C ASP A 369 27.28 9.49 11.45
N GLU A 370 27.17 10.79 11.74
CA GLU A 370 26.81 11.31 13.06
C GLU A 370 25.30 11.56 13.23
N TRP A 371 24.53 11.45 12.14
CA TRP A 371 23.09 11.75 12.19
C TRP A 371 22.33 10.71 13.00
N MET A 372 21.48 11.24 13.86
CA MET A 372 20.50 10.51 14.67
C MET A 372 19.08 10.85 14.21
N VAL A 373 18.07 10.31 14.88
CA VAL A 373 16.66 10.60 14.59
C VAL A 373 16.36 12.10 14.57
N ARG A 374 17.01 12.89 15.45
CA ARG A 374 16.75 14.33 15.58
C ARG A 374 17.06 15.13 14.31
N GLN A 375 18.15 14.82 13.61
CA GLN A 375 18.54 15.54 12.39
C GLN A 375 17.61 15.25 11.22
N LEU A 376 16.93 14.10 11.25
CA LEU A 376 15.97 13.70 10.23
C LEU A 376 14.57 14.32 10.42
N LEU A 377 14.28 15.00 11.56
CA LEU A 377 12.94 15.49 11.89
C LEU A 377 12.34 16.41 10.83
N CYS A 378 13.11 17.38 10.30
CA CYS A 378 12.60 18.31 9.28
C CYS A 378 12.19 17.57 8.00
N ALA A 379 13.02 16.63 7.53
CA ALA A 379 12.71 15.83 6.36
C ALA A 379 11.47 14.95 6.60
N THR A 380 11.38 14.32 7.78
CA THR A 380 10.26 13.47 8.18
C THR A 380 8.95 14.25 8.28
N LEU A 381 8.95 15.48 8.81
CA LEU A 381 7.79 16.36 8.86
C LEU A 381 7.31 16.80 7.47
N LEU A 382 8.24 17.08 6.55
CA LEU A 382 7.89 17.36 5.15
C LEU A 382 7.25 16.16 4.47
N HIS A 383 7.71 14.93 4.75
CA HIS A 383 7.04 13.71 4.31
C HIS A 383 5.66 13.55 4.92
N ALA A 384 5.46 13.88 6.21
CA ALA A 384 4.16 13.82 6.88
C ALA A 384 3.11 14.70 6.20
N ILE A 385 3.52 15.87 5.68
CA ILE A 385 2.65 16.80 4.95
C ILE A 385 2.52 16.38 3.47
N GLY A 386 3.62 16.03 2.83
CA GLY A 386 3.65 15.75 1.39
C GLY A 386 2.88 14.48 1.00
N GLN A 387 2.96 13.42 1.81
CA GLN A 387 2.30 12.13 1.51
C GLN A 387 0.77 12.26 1.35
N PRO A 388 0.01 12.86 2.28
CA PRO A 388 -1.45 12.97 2.13
C PRO A 388 -1.83 13.93 1.01
N LEU A 389 -1.10 15.03 0.80
CA LEU A 389 -1.32 15.96 -0.32
C LEU A 389 -1.21 15.21 -1.66
N ALA A 390 -0.18 14.43 -1.84
CA ALA A 390 0.05 13.70 -3.07
C ALA A 390 -0.95 12.54 -3.25
N MET A 391 -1.13 11.69 -2.23
CA MET A 391 -1.93 10.47 -2.35
C MET A 391 -3.42 10.76 -2.50
N VAL A 392 -3.99 11.68 -1.70
CA VAL A 392 -5.44 11.98 -1.75
C VAL A 392 -5.78 12.70 -3.06
N ALA A 393 -4.96 13.67 -3.49
CA ALA A 393 -5.18 14.39 -4.75
C ALA A 393 -5.05 13.45 -5.96
N MET A 394 -4.07 12.55 -5.98
CA MET A 394 -3.91 11.53 -7.02
C MET A 394 -5.13 10.61 -7.10
N LEU A 395 -5.58 10.06 -5.96
CA LEU A 395 -6.77 9.20 -5.93
C LEU A 395 -8.03 9.94 -6.38
N PHE A 396 -8.20 11.20 -6.01
CA PHE A 396 -9.29 12.04 -6.50
C PHE A 396 -9.27 12.14 -8.03
N LEU A 397 -8.11 12.43 -8.64
CA LEU A 397 -7.95 12.56 -10.09
C LEU A 397 -8.23 11.23 -10.84
N ILE A 398 -7.87 10.09 -10.25
CA ILE A 398 -8.12 8.76 -10.82
C ILE A 398 -9.61 8.38 -10.71
N VAL A 399 -10.20 8.54 -9.52
CA VAL A 399 -11.56 8.07 -9.24
C VAL A 399 -12.62 8.94 -9.91
N SER A 400 -12.36 10.24 -10.06
CA SER A 400 -13.35 11.19 -10.63
C SER A 400 -13.70 10.94 -12.10
N VAL A 401 -12.89 10.17 -12.83
CA VAL A 401 -13.17 9.82 -14.24
C VAL A 401 -13.87 8.47 -14.39
N VAL A 402 -14.28 7.84 -13.27
CA VAL A 402 -14.85 6.49 -13.25
C VAL A 402 -16.32 6.52 -12.84
N GLN A 403 -17.14 5.75 -13.52
CA GLN A 403 -18.57 5.61 -13.20
C GLN A 403 -18.75 4.73 -11.95
N PRO A 404 -19.82 4.92 -11.16
CA PRO A 404 -20.07 4.14 -9.93
C PRO A 404 -20.07 2.62 -10.13
N MET A 405 -20.57 2.13 -11.27
CA MET A 405 -20.60 0.70 -11.61
C MET A 405 -19.22 0.12 -11.95
N GLU A 406 -18.25 0.94 -12.30
CA GLU A 406 -16.86 0.57 -12.61
C GLU A 406 -15.98 0.58 -11.35
N GLY A 407 -16.48 1.17 -10.25
CA GLY A 407 -15.75 1.32 -9.00
C GLY A 407 -15.09 0.05 -8.46
N PRO A 408 -15.77 -1.11 -8.44
CA PRO A 408 -15.17 -2.37 -8.00
C PRO A 408 -13.95 -2.81 -8.83
N PHE A 409 -14.01 -2.63 -10.14
CA PHE A 409 -12.90 -2.97 -11.06
C PHE A 409 -11.72 -2.02 -10.89
N LEU A 410 -12.00 -0.71 -10.76
CA LEU A 410 -10.96 0.27 -10.45
C LEU A 410 -10.29 -0.04 -9.11
N ALA A 411 -11.04 -0.45 -8.09
CA ALA A 411 -10.51 -0.82 -6.79
C ALA A 411 -9.50 -1.97 -6.90
N GLY A 412 -9.79 -3.00 -7.69
CA GLY A 412 -8.85 -4.08 -8.01
C GLY A 412 -7.59 -3.56 -8.66
N LEU A 413 -7.72 -2.81 -9.76
CA LEU A 413 -6.59 -2.26 -10.53
C LEU A 413 -5.67 -1.35 -9.69
N VAL A 414 -6.23 -0.41 -8.93
CA VAL A 414 -5.44 0.49 -8.07
C VAL A 414 -4.63 -0.29 -7.05
N ASN A 415 -5.21 -1.34 -6.46
CA ASN A 415 -4.52 -2.14 -5.45
C ASN A 415 -3.48 -3.08 -6.06
N ILE A 416 -3.71 -3.67 -7.23
CA ILE A 416 -2.69 -4.41 -7.99
C ILE A 416 -1.48 -3.52 -8.25
N VAL A 417 -1.70 -2.34 -8.84
CA VAL A 417 -0.62 -1.39 -9.15
C VAL A 417 0.08 -0.94 -7.87
N ARG A 418 -0.65 -0.72 -6.77
CA ARG A 418 -0.07 -0.35 -5.48
C ARG A 418 0.88 -1.41 -4.93
N VAL A 419 0.49 -2.69 -4.93
CA VAL A 419 1.35 -3.75 -4.40
C VAL A 419 2.56 -3.99 -5.29
N ILE A 420 2.36 -4.06 -6.61
CA ILE A 420 3.48 -4.16 -7.57
C ILE A 420 4.44 -2.99 -7.40
N SER A 421 3.91 -1.76 -7.30
CA SER A 421 4.74 -0.57 -7.12
C SER A 421 5.51 -0.58 -5.78
N THR A 422 4.91 -1.13 -4.71
CA THR A 422 5.61 -1.27 -3.42
C THR A 422 6.79 -2.24 -3.53
N ILE A 423 6.60 -3.38 -4.20
CA ILE A 423 7.65 -4.39 -4.39
C ILE A 423 8.74 -3.85 -5.32
N LEU A 424 8.36 -3.22 -6.43
CA LEU A 424 9.30 -2.55 -7.35
C LEU A 424 10.07 -1.43 -6.66
N ALA A 425 9.44 -0.64 -5.79
CA ALA A 425 10.10 0.39 -5.02
C ALA A 425 11.17 -0.19 -4.08
N GLY A 426 10.85 -1.28 -3.37
CA GLY A 426 11.81 -2.00 -2.53
C GLY A 426 13.00 -2.53 -3.34
N ALA A 427 12.72 -3.19 -4.46
CA ALA A 427 13.74 -3.72 -5.37
C ALA A 427 14.61 -2.59 -5.97
N PHE A 428 14.00 -1.50 -6.45
CA PHE A 428 14.71 -0.36 -7.02
C PHE A 428 15.64 0.30 -6.00
N ILE A 429 15.12 0.63 -4.82
CA ILE A 429 15.89 1.31 -3.76
C ILE A 429 16.99 0.39 -3.24
N GLY A 430 16.70 -0.89 -3.01
CA GLY A 430 17.69 -1.87 -2.57
C GLY A 430 18.83 -2.04 -3.57
N GLN A 431 18.49 -2.19 -4.86
CA GLN A 431 19.49 -2.31 -5.93
C GLN A 431 20.34 -1.05 -6.09
N LEU A 432 19.69 0.11 -6.07
CA LEU A 432 20.39 1.40 -6.17
C LEU A 432 21.36 1.58 -5.00
N ASN A 433 20.89 1.30 -3.78
CA ASN A 433 21.74 1.39 -2.58
C ASN A 433 22.93 0.43 -2.66
N LEU A 434 22.74 -0.82 -3.10
CA LEU A 434 23.81 -1.81 -3.28
C LEU A 434 24.85 -1.34 -4.30
N LEU A 435 24.42 -0.85 -5.47
CA LEU A 435 25.32 -0.36 -6.52
C LEU A 435 26.10 0.87 -6.06
N ARG A 436 25.44 1.82 -5.38
CA ARG A 436 26.09 3.04 -4.89
C ARG A 436 27.05 2.75 -3.74
N THR A 437 26.71 1.81 -2.85
CA THR A 437 27.62 1.37 -1.78
C THR A 437 28.90 0.77 -2.36
N ARG A 438 28.78 -0.13 -3.36
CA ARG A 438 29.96 -0.71 -4.04
C ARG A 438 30.81 0.35 -4.72
N PHE A 439 30.16 1.26 -5.47
CA PHE A 439 30.85 2.37 -6.15
C PHE A 439 31.64 3.24 -5.18
N HIS A 440 31.02 3.70 -4.09
CA HIS A 440 31.69 4.54 -3.11
C HIS A 440 32.78 3.79 -2.32
N TYR A 441 32.56 2.51 -2.04
CA TYR A 441 33.55 1.68 -1.38
C TYR A 441 34.84 1.57 -2.21
N GLU A 442 34.72 1.29 -3.50
CA GLU A 442 35.88 1.21 -4.40
C GLU A 442 36.58 2.58 -4.55
N ALA A 443 35.80 3.64 -4.75
CA ALA A 443 36.37 5.00 -4.88
C ALA A 443 37.10 5.46 -3.61
N LEU A 444 36.54 5.21 -2.43
CA LEU A 444 37.19 5.55 -1.16
C LEU A 444 38.43 4.69 -0.92
N ARG A 445 38.40 3.41 -1.25
CA ARG A 445 39.52 2.50 -1.15
C ARG A 445 40.68 2.96 -2.02
N ASP A 446 40.45 3.36 -3.26
CA ASP A 446 41.48 3.82 -4.19
C ASP A 446 42.10 5.15 -3.73
N GLN A 447 41.26 6.10 -3.25
CA GLN A 447 41.77 7.36 -2.66
C GLN A 447 42.63 7.12 -1.42
N THR A 448 42.21 6.20 -0.54
CA THR A 448 42.94 5.87 0.68
C THR A 448 44.27 5.21 0.36
N GLY A 449 44.33 4.32 -0.65
CA GLY A 449 45.57 3.72 -1.11
C GLY A 449 46.62 4.77 -1.57
N ASN A 450 46.15 5.80 -2.28
CA ASN A 450 47.00 6.91 -2.71
C ASN A 450 47.47 7.77 -1.51
N LEU A 451 46.64 8.01 -0.51
CA LEU A 451 46.98 8.76 0.68
C LEU A 451 47.98 8.00 1.57
N MET A 452 47.80 6.69 1.75
CA MET A 452 48.70 5.85 2.55
C MET A 452 50.10 5.79 1.97
N ALA A 453 50.27 5.91 0.66
CA ALA A 453 51.56 5.97 0.00
C ALA A 453 52.34 7.25 0.31
N HIS A 454 51.69 8.29 0.84
CA HIS A 454 52.26 9.62 1.09
C HIS A 454 52.22 10.07 2.55
N TRP A 455 51.65 9.25 3.47
CA TRP A 455 51.44 9.69 4.85
C TRP A 455 51.84 8.63 5.89
N ASP A 456 52.98 8.85 6.55
CA ASP A 456 53.52 7.95 7.59
C ASP A 456 52.74 7.96 8.92
N GLY A 457 51.67 8.73 9.03
CA GLY A 457 50.94 8.98 10.28
C GLY A 457 49.70 8.12 10.52
N PHE A 458 49.36 7.15 9.65
CA PHE A 458 48.17 6.29 9.84
C PHE A 458 48.44 5.18 10.87
N ALA A 459 48.15 5.47 12.15
CA ALA A 459 48.27 4.51 13.25
C ALA A 459 47.09 3.51 13.37
N SER A 460 46.13 3.52 12.43
CA SER A 460 44.98 2.62 12.46
C SER A 460 45.29 1.29 11.79
N SER A 461 44.76 0.20 12.37
CA SER A 461 44.85 -1.13 11.74
C SER A 461 44.16 -1.14 10.38
N PRO A 462 44.62 -1.92 9.39
CA PRO A 462 43.92 -2.07 8.09
C PRO A 462 42.46 -2.47 8.23
N ALA A 463 42.12 -3.22 9.27
CA ALA A 463 40.76 -3.63 9.56
C ALA A 463 39.89 -2.42 9.97
N ALA A 464 40.36 -1.54 10.85
CA ALA A 464 39.63 -0.35 11.26
C ALA A 464 39.43 0.63 10.09
N LEU A 465 40.43 0.76 9.20
CA LEU A 465 40.30 1.55 7.98
C LEU A 465 39.23 0.98 7.02
N ALA A 466 39.26 -0.34 6.80
CA ALA A 466 38.26 -1.01 5.96
C ALA A 466 36.83 -0.84 6.51
N GLU A 467 36.65 -0.91 7.82
CA GLU A 467 35.38 -0.66 8.50
C GLU A 467 34.92 0.81 8.30
N GLN A 468 35.81 1.76 8.44
CA GLN A 468 35.51 3.17 8.23
C GLN A 468 35.15 3.46 6.77
N ILE A 469 35.85 2.89 5.79
CA ILE A 469 35.51 2.98 4.37
C ILE A 469 34.11 2.38 4.11
N ALA A 470 33.82 1.20 4.67
CA ALA A 470 32.50 0.56 4.52
C ALA A 470 31.39 1.43 5.12
N ARG A 471 31.64 2.03 6.30
CA ARG A 471 30.70 2.93 6.95
C ARG A 471 30.42 4.18 6.12
N GLN A 472 31.44 4.87 5.65
CA GLN A 472 31.32 6.09 4.85
C GLN A 472 30.72 5.80 3.46
N SER A 473 31.05 4.68 2.83
CA SER A 473 30.46 4.28 1.56
C SER A 473 28.94 4.05 1.68
N SER A 474 28.49 3.48 2.80
CA SER A 474 27.07 3.30 3.10
C SER A 474 26.34 4.64 3.28
N VAL A 475 26.94 5.61 3.99
CA VAL A 475 26.40 6.97 4.16
C VAL A 475 26.21 7.66 2.80
N LEU A 476 27.27 7.66 1.98
CA LEU A 476 27.24 8.27 0.64
C LEU A 476 26.21 7.61 -0.28
N ALA A 477 26.07 6.29 -0.20
CA ALA A 477 25.06 5.56 -0.96
C ALA A 477 23.64 5.98 -0.57
N VAL A 478 23.34 6.09 0.72
CA VAL A 478 22.04 6.56 1.23
C VAL A 478 21.78 8.00 0.77
N ALA A 479 22.77 8.89 0.82
CA ALA A 479 22.65 10.25 0.31
C ALA A 479 22.30 10.29 -1.19
N ASP A 480 22.94 9.44 -1.99
CA ASP A 480 22.65 9.34 -3.42
C ASP A 480 21.23 8.77 -3.70
N VAL A 481 20.79 7.79 -2.91
CA VAL A 481 19.42 7.27 -3.02
C VAL A 481 18.41 8.40 -2.76
N TYR A 482 18.61 9.24 -1.74
CA TYR A 482 17.75 10.40 -1.51
C TYR A 482 17.75 11.39 -2.67
N ARG A 483 18.93 11.69 -3.25
CA ARG A 483 19.04 12.58 -4.43
C ARG A 483 18.28 12.03 -5.63
N VAL A 484 18.44 10.74 -5.92
CA VAL A 484 17.73 10.09 -7.03
C VAL A 484 16.21 10.11 -6.81
N ILE A 485 15.73 9.79 -5.60
CA ILE A 485 14.30 9.85 -5.28
C ILE A 485 13.79 11.30 -5.39
N GLY A 486 14.52 12.27 -4.87
CA GLY A 486 14.20 13.69 -5.01
C GLY A 486 14.08 14.14 -6.48
N LEU A 487 14.99 13.67 -7.34
CA LEU A 487 14.97 13.95 -8.78
C LEU A 487 13.73 13.31 -9.44
N ILE A 488 13.41 12.04 -9.12
CA ILE A 488 12.20 11.37 -9.62
C ILE A 488 10.96 12.19 -9.27
N LEU A 489 10.84 12.66 -8.02
CA LEU A 489 9.72 13.48 -7.58
C LEU A 489 9.61 14.79 -8.34
N LEU A 490 10.73 15.49 -8.59
CA LEU A 490 10.74 16.71 -9.38
C LEU A 490 10.31 16.44 -10.83
N LEU A 491 10.79 15.35 -11.45
CA LEU A 491 10.40 14.95 -12.80
C LEU A 491 8.93 14.52 -12.89
N MET A 492 8.32 14.08 -11.79
CA MET A 492 6.90 13.76 -11.74
C MET A 492 6.00 15.01 -11.75
N ILE A 493 6.47 16.17 -11.29
CA ILE A 493 5.65 17.40 -11.24
C ILE A 493 5.09 17.76 -12.63
N PRO A 494 5.88 17.89 -13.70
CA PRO A 494 5.36 18.16 -15.04
C PRO A 494 4.45 17.04 -15.57
N LEU A 495 4.68 15.78 -15.17
CA LEU A 495 3.77 14.67 -15.49
C LEU A 495 2.39 14.85 -14.86
N VAL A 496 2.35 15.29 -13.61
CA VAL A 496 1.10 15.56 -12.87
C VAL A 496 0.30 16.68 -13.53
N LEU A 497 0.95 17.70 -14.04
CA LEU A 497 0.27 18.81 -14.75
C LEU A 497 -0.41 18.35 -16.06
N LYS A 498 -0.03 17.19 -16.60
CA LYS A 498 -0.70 16.57 -17.75
C LYS A 498 -2.02 15.87 -17.44
N PHE A 499 -2.42 15.69 -16.15
CA PHE A 499 -3.74 15.17 -15.83
C PHE A 499 -4.84 16.07 -16.38
N GLN A 500 -5.99 15.48 -16.72
CA GLN A 500 -7.18 16.25 -17.06
C GLN A 500 -7.65 17.00 -15.80
N TYR A 501 -8.01 18.27 -15.99
CA TYR A 501 -8.63 19.07 -14.94
C TYR A 501 -9.96 18.46 -14.52
N ILE A 502 -10.15 18.30 -13.22
CA ILE A 502 -11.40 17.86 -12.62
C ILE A 502 -11.91 18.99 -11.70
N PRO A 503 -13.11 19.51 -11.98
CA PRO A 503 -13.69 20.54 -11.11
C PRO A 503 -13.97 19.99 -9.70
N ALA A 504 -13.97 20.86 -8.71
CA ALA A 504 -14.32 20.49 -7.33
C ALA A 504 -15.70 19.84 -7.27
N PRO A 505 -15.89 18.79 -6.43
CA PRO A 505 -17.17 18.13 -6.30
C PRO A 505 -18.25 19.11 -5.85
N VAL A 506 -19.38 19.15 -6.57
CA VAL A 506 -20.52 19.98 -6.18
C VAL A 506 -21.25 19.29 -5.04
N VAL A 507 -21.20 19.88 -3.86
CA VAL A 507 -22.04 19.45 -2.71
C VAL A 507 -23.42 20.08 -2.91
N PRO A 508 -24.48 19.28 -3.15
CA PRO A 508 -25.84 19.82 -3.21
C PRO A 508 -26.13 20.50 -1.86
N ARG A 509 -26.46 21.81 -1.88
CA ARG A 509 -27.02 22.44 -0.69
C ARG A 509 -28.29 21.70 -0.33
N MET A 510 -28.38 21.17 0.89
CA MET A 510 -29.65 20.71 1.43
C MET A 510 -30.58 21.93 1.45
N VAL A 511 -31.48 21.99 0.47
CA VAL A 511 -32.60 22.91 0.56
C VAL A 511 -33.46 22.39 1.71
N PRO A 512 -33.73 23.17 2.77
CA PRO A 512 -34.62 22.74 3.83
C PRO A 512 -35.93 22.32 3.15
N SER A 513 -36.42 21.11 3.40
CA SER A 513 -37.73 20.69 2.92
C SER A 513 -38.76 21.71 3.41
N ALA A 514 -39.48 22.34 2.46
CA ALA A 514 -40.57 23.24 2.81
C ALA A 514 -41.52 22.49 3.77
N PRO A 515 -41.99 23.12 4.84
CA PRO A 515 -42.92 22.47 5.76
C PRO A 515 -44.12 21.96 4.96
N PRO A 516 -44.68 20.79 5.31
CA PRO A 516 -45.81 20.24 4.61
C PRO A 516 -46.95 21.31 4.63
N LYS A 517 -47.43 21.68 3.43
CA LYS A 517 -48.61 22.56 3.32
C LYS A 517 -49.75 21.83 4.04
N THR A 518 -50.14 22.40 5.17
CA THR A 518 -51.37 22.03 5.90
C THR A 518 -52.54 22.19 4.90
N GLN A 519 -53.13 21.08 4.45
CA GLN A 519 -54.36 21.12 3.71
C GLN A 519 -55.40 21.74 4.66
N ALA A 520 -55.74 22.98 4.40
CA ALA A 520 -56.90 23.60 5.03
C ALA A 520 -58.13 22.84 4.58
N GLY A 521 -58.76 22.13 5.52
CA GLY A 521 -60.01 21.43 5.29
C GLY A 521 -61.09 22.39 4.80
N THR A 522 -61.61 22.12 3.63
CA THR A 522 -62.88 22.70 3.21
C THR A 522 -63.99 21.95 3.94
N ALA A 523 -64.46 22.56 5.05
CA ALA A 523 -65.76 22.24 5.65
C ALA A 523 -66.82 22.96 4.86
N SER A 524 -67.71 22.25 4.20
CA SER A 524 -69.09 22.63 3.88
C SER A 524 -69.93 21.41 3.61
#